data_02fc006b6320d2eecd6eda7f408ab47a
#
_entry.id   02fc006b6320d2eecd6eda7f408ab47a
#
_cell.length_a   1.000
_cell.length_b   1.000
_cell.length_c   1.000
_cell.angle_alpha   90.00
_cell.angle_beta   90.00
_cell.angle_gamma   90.00
#
_symmetry.space_group_name_H-M   'P 1'
#
loop_
_entity.id
_entity.type
_entity.pdbx_description
1 polymer ?
#
loop_
_entity_poly.entity_id
_entity_poly.type
_entity_poly.pdbx_seq_one_letter_code
_entity_poly.pdbx_strand_id
1 'polypeptide(L)'
;LLEKFGQAKIAIGNNISDEVIETIDEVFSAYKLFGDIDENQLSGKKILEVGPGDSFGLSLRLLFTGSKEIICFDKFYAKRNMNLLKEAYEKMFQTQSVFSFDEILNERLIPKKNIHYIFGKGIEKIKIGSEKFEKESYGFIFSNQVIQEIYDPFPALRKMLRLLEKGGKMVHYIDFEPYNYFRSQLDKEYDYLTFPEHLYKWMVNKRGMGNRKRITDYINFLDSIDTITYKFLVKTTFLEKKQLLSPIEYPNFDNDTKEFYKELVEGQRSNFDRKFKKLPIEDFIVGNAYLIIEKKWVKMHKIFIEILKHFS
;
A
#
# COMPACT_ATOMS: atom_id res chain seq x y z
N LEU A 1 -7.89 -0.39 -24.72
CA LEU A 1 -8.80 -0.29 -23.53
C LEU A 1 -8.09 -0.67 -22.24
N LEU A 2 -7.13 -1.61 -22.26
CA LEU A 2 -6.32 -1.96 -21.08
C LEU A 2 -5.32 -0.86 -20.69
N GLU A 3 -4.92 -0.01 -21.63
CA GLU A 3 -3.98 1.10 -21.39
C GLU A 3 -4.57 2.27 -20.57
N LYS A 4 -5.89 2.36 -20.46
CA LYS A 4 -6.56 3.45 -19.71
C LYS A 4 -6.76 3.18 -18.22
N PHE A 5 -6.57 1.96 -17.73
CA PHE A 5 -6.97 1.54 -16.38
C PHE A 5 -5.82 1.11 -15.46
N GLY A 6 -4.57 1.20 -15.91
CA GLY A 6 -3.39 0.81 -15.14
C GLY A 6 -2.51 1.98 -14.69
N GLN A 7 -3.00 3.19 -14.76
CA GLN A 7 -2.27 4.35 -14.27
C GLN A 7 -2.75 4.68 -12.86
N ALA A 8 -1.99 4.26 -11.85
CA ALA A 8 -1.84 5.11 -10.69
C ALA A 8 -1.23 6.42 -11.25
N LYS A 9 -2.07 7.34 -11.64
CA LYS A 9 -1.63 8.69 -11.90
C LYS A 9 -1.10 9.18 -10.56
N ILE A 10 0.22 9.32 -10.43
CA ILE A 10 0.70 10.54 -9.82
C ILE A 10 0.00 11.59 -10.68
N ALA A 11 -1.00 12.25 -10.12
CA ALA A 11 -1.74 13.28 -10.84
C ALA A 11 -0.77 14.45 -11.03
N ILE A 12 0.07 14.34 -12.07
CA ILE A 12 0.99 15.37 -12.47
C ILE A 12 0.12 16.45 -13.10
N GLY A 13 -0.33 17.38 -12.25
CA GLY A 13 -0.78 18.68 -12.70
C GLY A 13 0.42 19.33 -13.37
N ASN A 14 0.23 19.89 -14.55
CA ASN A 14 1.18 20.76 -15.24
C ASN A 14 2.66 20.33 -15.32
N ASN A 15 2.99 19.14 -15.82
CA ASN A 15 4.29 18.75 -16.42
C ASN A 15 5.60 19.39 -15.88
N ILE A 16 5.69 19.77 -14.62
CA ILE A 16 6.88 20.37 -14.02
C ILE A 16 7.59 19.27 -13.23
N SER A 17 8.90 19.08 -13.52
CA SER A 17 9.73 18.07 -12.83
C SER A 17 9.77 18.23 -11.31
N ASP A 18 9.64 19.46 -10.82
CA ASP A 18 9.63 19.77 -9.40
C ASP A 18 8.37 19.23 -8.70
N GLU A 19 7.19 19.30 -9.33
CA GLU A 19 5.95 18.72 -8.79
C GLU A 19 6.05 17.17 -8.69
N VAL A 20 6.76 16.54 -9.62
CA VAL A 20 7.05 15.10 -9.55
C VAL A 20 7.90 14.78 -8.32
N ILE A 21 8.95 15.58 -8.08
CA ILE A 21 9.84 15.39 -6.93
C ILE A 21 9.08 15.64 -5.63
N GLU A 22 8.30 16.71 -5.55
CA GLU A 22 7.44 17.00 -4.40
C GLU A 22 6.50 15.83 -4.07
N THR A 23 5.83 15.28 -5.08
CA THR A 23 4.94 14.12 -4.90
C THR A 23 5.70 12.90 -4.39
N ILE A 24 6.91 12.62 -4.91
CA ILE A 24 7.77 11.53 -4.45
C ILE A 24 8.16 11.75 -2.99
N ASP A 25 8.56 12.98 -2.65
CA ASP A 25 9.00 13.35 -1.31
C ASP A 25 7.86 13.33 -0.29
N GLU A 26 6.66 13.71 -0.70
CA GLU A 26 5.44 13.56 0.12
C GLU A 26 5.17 12.10 0.45
N VAL A 27 5.20 11.20 -0.55
CA VAL A 27 4.98 9.77 -0.34
C VAL A 27 6.08 9.18 0.55
N PHE A 28 7.34 9.51 0.30
CA PHE A 28 8.46 9.05 1.11
C PHE A 28 8.37 9.52 2.57
N SER A 29 8.06 10.82 2.75
CA SER A 29 7.87 11.42 4.08
C SER A 29 6.69 10.82 4.82
N ALA A 30 5.59 10.54 4.11
CA ALA A 30 4.43 9.89 4.68
C ALA A 30 4.75 8.46 5.16
N TYR A 31 5.51 7.68 4.40
CA TYR A 31 5.93 6.35 4.86
C TYR A 31 6.81 6.40 6.10
N LYS A 32 7.72 7.38 6.20
CA LYS A 32 8.52 7.59 7.42
C LYS A 32 7.64 7.97 8.60
N LEU A 33 6.79 8.96 8.41
CA LEU A 33 5.93 9.48 9.47
C LEU A 33 4.92 8.43 9.98
N PHE A 34 4.12 7.85 9.08
CA PHE A 34 3.07 6.91 9.45
C PHE A 34 3.62 5.54 9.85
N GLY A 35 4.70 5.09 9.20
CA GLY A 35 5.38 3.85 9.53
C GLY A 35 6.25 3.93 10.78
N ASP A 36 6.45 5.14 11.34
CA ASP A 36 7.42 5.36 12.41
C ASP A 36 8.79 4.76 12.02
N ILE A 37 9.34 5.27 10.89
CA ILE A 37 10.57 4.77 10.29
C ILE A 37 11.62 5.89 10.26
N ASP A 38 12.71 5.66 10.97
CA ASP A 38 13.94 6.44 10.81
C ASP A 38 14.69 5.98 9.54
N GLU A 39 15.28 6.94 8.80
CA GLU A 39 16.03 6.61 7.58
C GLU A 39 17.20 5.66 7.83
N ASN A 40 17.83 5.73 9.00
CA ASN A 40 18.90 4.82 9.38
C ASN A 40 18.43 3.35 9.46
N GLN A 41 17.14 3.11 9.74
CA GLN A 41 16.57 1.76 9.75
C GLN A 41 16.47 1.16 8.35
N LEU A 42 16.43 1.99 7.30
CA LEU A 42 16.40 1.56 5.89
C LEU A 42 17.78 1.17 5.37
N SER A 43 18.85 1.72 5.98
CA SER A 43 20.22 1.46 5.56
C SER A 43 20.57 -0.04 5.65
N GLY A 44 21.21 -0.56 4.61
CA GLY A 44 21.59 -1.97 4.48
C GLY A 44 20.41 -2.95 4.30
N LYS A 45 19.17 -2.49 4.29
CA LYS A 45 17.99 -3.35 4.16
C LYS A 45 17.65 -3.66 2.70
N LYS A 46 17.08 -4.84 2.50
CA LYS A 46 16.36 -5.19 1.28
C LYS A 46 14.93 -4.74 1.41
N ILE A 47 14.44 -4.02 0.41
CA ILE A 47 13.11 -3.39 0.40
C ILE A 47 12.28 -3.90 -0.77
N LEU A 48 10.99 -4.11 -0.56
CA LEU A 48 10.02 -4.40 -1.61
C LEU A 48 9.05 -3.22 -1.76
N GLU A 49 9.04 -2.61 -2.94
CA GLU A 49 8.02 -1.66 -3.37
C GLU A 49 7.02 -2.38 -4.27
N VAL A 50 5.78 -2.51 -3.82
CA VAL A 50 4.70 -3.14 -4.60
C VAL A 50 3.88 -2.05 -5.28
N GLY A 51 3.84 -2.09 -6.63
CA GLY A 51 3.14 -1.11 -7.44
C GLY A 51 3.88 0.23 -7.54
N PRO A 52 5.12 0.28 -8.07
CA PRO A 52 5.85 1.53 -8.25
C PRO A 52 5.15 2.47 -9.25
N GLY A 53 4.19 1.96 -10.01
CA GLY A 53 3.44 2.74 -11.00
C GLY A 53 4.33 3.24 -12.14
N ASP A 54 4.13 4.48 -12.53
CA ASP A 54 4.82 5.13 -13.65
C ASP A 54 6.15 5.79 -13.26
N SER A 55 6.59 5.67 -12.00
CA SER A 55 7.82 6.29 -11.49
C SER A 55 8.61 5.33 -10.60
N PHE A 56 9.94 5.40 -10.66
CA PHE A 56 10.84 4.78 -9.68
C PHE A 56 11.34 5.78 -8.62
N GLY A 57 10.72 6.95 -8.52
CA GLY A 57 11.18 8.02 -7.64
C GLY A 57 11.22 7.62 -6.19
N LEU A 58 10.19 6.91 -5.68
CA LEU A 58 10.21 6.39 -4.31
C LEU A 58 11.36 5.40 -4.11
N SER A 59 11.57 4.47 -5.06
CA SER A 59 12.70 3.53 -5.01
C SER A 59 14.05 4.26 -5.01
N LEU A 60 14.19 5.36 -5.76
CA LEU A 60 15.41 6.18 -5.72
C LEU A 60 15.60 6.83 -4.35
N ARG A 61 14.55 7.40 -3.75
CA ARG A 61 14.63 7.93 -2.37
C ARG A 61 15.03 6.86 -1.36
N LEU A 62 14.43 5.68 -1.45
CA LEU A 62 14.80 4.54 -0.61
C LEU A 62 16.26 4.10 -0.84
N LEU A 63 16.77 4.11 -2.07
CA LEU A 63 18.16 3.81 -2.37
C LEU A 63 19.10 4.84 -1.73
N PHE A 64 18.75 6.12 -1.78
CA PHE A 64 19.56 7.21 -1.24
C PHE A 64 19.71 7.16 0.30
N THR A 65 18.83 6.44 1.01
CA THR A 65 19.01 6.16 2.45
C THR A 65 20.05 5.07 2.73
N GLY A 66 20.74 4.54 1.71
CA GLY A 66 21.70 3.46 1.86
C GLY A 66 21.08 2.06 1.88
N SER A 67 19.84 1.89 1.42
CA SER A 67 19.23 0.57 1.28
C SER A 67 20.06 -0.35 0.36
N LYS A 68 20.20 -1.62 0.74
CA LYS A 68 21.06 -2.58 0.03
C LYS A 68 20.52 -2.95 -1.35
N GLU A 69 19.24 -3.24 -1.42
CA GLU A 69 18.57 -3.72 -2.65
C GLU A 69 17.09 -3.35 -2.59
N ILE A 70 16.53 -2.90 -3.69
CA ILE A 70 15.11 -2.58 -3.81
C ILE A 70 14.51 -3.42 -4.94
N ILE A 71 13.43 -4.12 -4.66
CA ILE A 71 12.65 -4.84 -5.65
C ILE A 71 11.37 -4.04 -5.90
N CYS A 72 11.25 -3.47 -7.09
CA CYS A 72 10.03 -2.87 -7.62
C CYS A 72 9.21 -3.97 -8.28
N PHE A 73 8.03 -4.26 -7.74
CA PHE A 73 7.20 -5.34 -8.26
C PHE A 73 5.84 -4.81 -8.69
N ASP A 74 5.44 -5.07 -9.95
CA ASP A 74 4.15 -4.66 -10.47
C ASP A 74 3.45 -5.79 -11.24
N LYS A 75 2.13 -5.76 -11.24
CA LYS A 75 1.32 -6.64 -12.09
C LYS A 75 1.41 -6.25 -13.56
N PHE A 76 1.55 -4.97 -13.83
CA PHE A 76 1.53 -4.39 -15.17
C PHE A 76 2.83 -3.65 -15.46
N TYR A 77 3.21 -3.59 -16.72
CA TYR A 77 4.25 -2.65 -17.16
C TYR A 77 3.64 -1.24 -17.26
N ALA A 78 4.12 -0.32 -16.46
CA ALA A 78 3.63 1.06 -16.48
C ALA A 78 4.27 1.85 -17.63
N LYS A 79 3.45 2.60 -18.39
CA LYS A 79 3.92 3.55 -19.39
C LYS A 79 4.36 4.83 -18.68
N ARG A 80 5.58 5.28 -18.95
CA ARG A 80 6.24 6.40 -18.29
C ARG A 80 6.38 7.61 -19.20
N ASN A 81 6.24 8.81 -18.67
CA ASN A 81 6.63 10.04 -19.35
C ASN A 81 8.16 10.22 -19.22
N MET A 82 8.91 9.76 -20.21
CA MET A 82 10.36 9.64 -20.15
C MET A 82 11.05 11.00 -20.00
N ASN A 83 10.57 12.04 -20.69
CA ASN A 83 11.22 13.37 -20.65
C ASN A 83 11.09 13.99 -19.27
N LEU A 84 9.87 13.97 -18.71
CA LEU A 84 9.56 14.52 -17.41
C LEU A 84 10.31 13.80 -16.28
N LEU A 85 10.29 12.47 -16.32
CA LEU A 85 10.98 11.65 -15.32
C LEU A 85 12.49 11.78 -15.39
N LYS A 86 13.06 11.94 -16.59
CA LYS A 86 14.51 12.14 -16.75
C LYS A 86 14.95 13.40 -16.02
N GLU A 87 14.29 14.53 -16.29
CA GLU A 87 14.59 15.80 -15.64
C GLU A 87 14.43 15.71 -14.10
N ALA A 88 13.31 15.13 -13.63
CA ALA A 88 13.09 14.95 -12.21
C ALA A 88 14.19 14.09 -11.56
N TYR A 89 14.55 12.97 -12.16
CA TYR A 89 15.58 12.09 -11.62
C TYR A 89 16.97 12.72 -11.66
N GLU A 90 17.35 13.43 -12.72
CA GLU A 90 18.60 14.17 -12.78
C GLU A 90 18.72 15.17 -11.61
N LYS A 91 17.65 15.92 -11.33
CA LYS A 91 17.59 16.82 -10.17
C LYS A 91 17.71 16.04 -8.83
N MET A 92 17.01 14.90 -8.69
CA MET A 92 17.12 14.06 -7.49
C MET A 92 18.54 13.54 -7.26
N PHE A 93 19.27 13.15 -8.32
CA PHE A 93 20.66 12.71 -8.22
C PHE A 93 21.63 13.85 -7.82
N GLN A 94 21.32 15.11 -8.15
CA GLN A 94 22.11 16.27 -7.72
C GLN A 94 22.06 16.51 -6.20
N THR A 95 21.04 16.01 -5.52
CA THR A 95 20.84 16.20 -4.06
C THR A 95 21.59 15.18 -3.21
N GLN A 96 22.31 14.23 -3.80
CA GLN A 96 23.09 13.19 -3.12
C GLN A 96 24.42 12.94 -3.85
N SER A 97 25.40 12.35 -3.15
CA SER A 97 26.75 12.16 -3.68
C SER A 97 27.18 10.66 -3.82
N VAL A 98 26.32 9.75 -3.41
CA VAL A 98 26.67 8.32 -3.31
C VAL A 98 26.57 7.60 -4.66
N PHE A 99 25.59 7.98 -5.48
CA PHE A 99 25.31 7.33 -6.75
C PHE A 99 25.27 8.35 -7.89
N SER A 100 25.72 7.95 -9.07
CA SER A 100 25.49 8.72 -10.31
C SER A 100 24.23 8.23 -11.02
N PHE A 101 23.63 9.14 -11.81
CA PHE A 101 22.44 8.84 -12.61
C PHE A 101 22.68 7.64 -13.55
N ASP A 102 23.80 7.68 -14.32
CA ASP A 102 24.14 6.64 -15.29
C ASP A 102 24.52 5.30 -14.67
N GLU A 103 24.91 5.30 -13.40
CA GLU A 103 25.21 4.06 -12.65
C GLU A 103 23.90 3.31 -12.32
N ILE A 104 22.85 4.01 -11.95
CA ILE A 104 21.58 3.44 -11.45
C ILE A 104 20.57 3.24 -12.56
N LEU A 105 20.47 4.16 -13.53
CA LEU A 105 19.45 4.14 -14.58
C LEU A 105 20.09 3.95 -15.97
N ASN A 106 19.37 3.29 -16.88
CA ASN A 106 19.73 3.26 -18.29
C ASN A 106 19.02 4.38 -19.07
N GLU A 107 19.28 4.50 -20.36
CA GLU A 107 18.68 5.49 -21.26
C GLU A 107 17.14 5.47 -21.29
N ARG A 108 16.54 4.32 -20.92
CA ARG A 108 15.07 4.16 -20.80
C ARG A 108 14.58 4.36 -19.37
N LEU A 109 15.37 4.95 -18.49
CA LEU A 109 15.12 5.16 -17.07
C LEU A 109 14.71 3.87 -16.33
N ILE A 110 15.17 2.72 -16.82
CA ILE A 110 14.97 1.44 -16.15
C ILE A 110 16.17 1.21 -15.23
N PRO A 111 15.93 0.90 -13.96
CA PRO A 111 17.00 0.63 -13.02
C PRO A 111 17.85 -0.58 -13.44
N LYS A 112 19.16 -0.50 -13.26
CA LYS A 112 20.14 -1.53 -13.60
C LYS A 112 21.05 -2.00 -12.46
N LYS A 113 21.07 -1.26 -11.35
CA LYS A 113 21.88 -1.61 -10.18
C LYS A 113 21.10 -1.27 -8.90
N ASN A 114 21.13 -2.16 -7.91
CA ASN A 114 20.47 -2.04 -6.61
C ASN A 114 18.93 -1.91 -6.64
N ILE A 115 18.32 -1.56 -7.77
CA ILE A 115 16.88 -1.54 -7.96
C ILE A 115 16.53 -2.51 -9.09
N HIS A 116 15.63 -3.44 -8.84
CA HIS A 116 15.19 -4.46 -9.80
C HIS A 116 13.70 -4.31 -10.09
N TYR A 117 13.34 -4.12 -11.35
CA TYR A 117 11.95 -4.03 -11.76
C TYR A 117 11.44 -5.37 -12.30
N ILE A 118 10.46 -5.93 -11.62
CA ILE A 118 9.80 -7.21 -11.95
C ILE A 118 8.33 -6.95 -12.19
N PHE A 119 7.80 -7.36 -13.34
CA PHE A 119 6.41 -7.16 -13.70
C PHE A 119 5.79 -8.37 -14.41
N GLY A 120 4.48 -8.31 -14.69
CA GLY A 120 3.75 -9.30 -15.49
C GLY A 120 2.96 -10.33 -14.69
N LYS A 121 2.95 -10.25 -13.36
CA LYS A 121 2.12 -11.11 -12.48
C LYS A 121 1.76 -10.39 -11.20
N GLY A 122 0.66 -10.76 -10.58
CA GLY A 122 0.28 -10.24 -9.26
C GLY A 122 1.17 -10.77 -8.15
N ILE A 123 1.33 -9.99 -7.07
CA ILE A 123 2.16 -10.34 -5.90
C ILE A 123 1.68 -11.64 -5.24
N GLU A 124 0.40 -11.95 -5.29
CA GLU A 124 -0.20 -13.19 -4.78
C GLU A 124 0.30 -14.46 -5.52
N LYS A 125 0.90 -14.29 -6.72
CA LYS A 125 1.40 -15.37 -7.57
C LYS A 125 2.90 -15.61 -7.49
N ILE A 126 3.64 -14.83 -6.69
CA ILE A 126 5.09 -15.02 -6.56
C ILE A 126 5.41 -16.38 -5.94
N LYS A 127 6.57 -16.94 -6.31
CA LYS A 127 7.13 -18.15 -5.70
C LYS A 127 8.11 -17.75 -4.59
N ILE A 128 7.74 -17.97 -3.34
CA ILE A 128 8.63 -17.80 -2.19
C ILE A 128 9.77 -18.83 -2.29
N GLY A 129 11.00 -18.38 -2.02
CA GLY A 129 12.22 -19.19 -2.13
C GLY A 129 12.92 -19.07 -3.49
N SER A 130 12.42 -18.21 -4.39
CA SER A 130 13.19 -17.83 -5.59
C SER A 130 14.20 -16.72 -5.25
N GLU A 131 15.25 -16.55 -6.08
CA GLU A 131 16.38 -15.63 -5.87
C GLU A 131 15.99 -14.23 -5.33
N LYS A 132 14.96 -13.61 -5.90
CA LYS A 132 14.52 -12.28 -5.48
C LYS A 132 13.45 -12.30 -4.37
N PHE A 133 12.83 -13.44 -4.11
CA PHE A 133 11.73 -13.59 -3.15
C PHE A 133 12.04 -14.64 -2.09
N GLU A 134 13.18 -14.49 -1.42
CA GLU A 134 13.57 -15.33 -0.30
C GLU A 134 12.67 -15.05 0.92
N LYS A 135 12.39 -16.11 1.69
CA LYS A 135 11.62 -16.00 2.91
C LYS A 135 12.38 -15.15 3.95
N GLU A 136 11.66 -14.25 4.62
CA GLU A 136 12.22 -13.45 5.73
C GLU A 136 13.48 -12.64 5.35
N SER A 137 13.53 -12.10 4.14
CA SER A 137 14.68 -11.36 3.62
C SER A 137 14.45 -9.86 3.43
N TYR A 138 13.23 -9.37 3.59
CA TYR A 138 12.91 -7.96 3.41
C TYR A 138 12.73 -7.26 4.75
N GLY A 139 13.47 -6.18 4.98
CA GLY A 139 13.31 -5.34 6.16
C GLY A 139 12.04 -4.49 6.09
N PHE A 140 11.71 -4.02 4.88
CA PHE A 140 10.55 -3.19 4.66
C PHE A 140 9.80 -3.57 3.38
N ILE A 141 8.47 -3.41 3.42
CA ILE A 141 7.58 -3.60 2.26
C ILE A 141 6.62 -2.41 2.19
N PHE A 142 6.62 -1.72 1.05
CA PHE A 142 5.78 -0.54 0.82
C PHE A 142 4.81 -0.75 -0.33
N SER A 143 3.63 -0.15 -0.24
CA SER A 143 2.72 0.02 -1.39
C SER A 143 1.88 1.27 -1.25
N ASN A 144 1.72 2.01 -2.35
CA ASN A 144 0.90 3.20 -2.42
C ASN A 144 -0.28 2.97 -3.35
N GLN A 145 -1.49 2.93 -2.79
CA GLN A 145 -2.74 2.73 -3.54
C GLN A 145 -2.75 1.47 -4.43
N VAL A 146 -2.22 0.35 -3.92
CA VAL A 146 -2.14 -0.94 -4.64
C VAL A 146 -3.07 -1.99 -4.05
N ILE A 147 -3.18 -2.04 -2.72
CA ILE A 147 -3.90 -3.12 -2.03
C ILE A 147 -5.39 -3.13 -2.39
N GLN A 148 -6.00 -1.96 -2.57
CA GLN A 148 -7.39 -1.84 -3.02
C GLN A 148 -7.61 -2.36 -4.46
N GLU A 149 -6.56 -2.37 -5.31
CA GLU A 149 -6.63 -2.87 -6.69
C GLU A 149 -6.68 -4.41 -6.76
N ILE A 150 -6.28 -5.09 -5.70
CA ILE A 150 -6.26 -6.54 -5.63
C ILE A 150 -7.63 -7.01 -5.15
N TYR A 151 -8.36 -7.74 -6.00
CA TYR A 151 -9.73 -8.19 -5.67
C TYR A 151 -9.82 -8.94 -4.35
N ASP A 152 -8.90 -9.88 -4.11
CA ASP A 152 -8.69 -10.51 -2.80
C ASP A 152 -7.26 -10.20 -2.32
N PRO A 153 -7.10 -9.21 -1.43
CA PRO A 153 -5.77 -8.77 -1.00
C PRO A 153 -5.09 -9.70 0.02
N PHE A 154 -5.85 -10.59 0.68
CA PHE A 154 -5.31 -11.40 1.78
C PHE A 154 -4.24 -12.42 1.35
N PRO A 155 -4.35 -13.13 0.20
CA PRO A 155 -3.26 -13.93 -0.32
C PRO A 155 -1.99 -13.11 -0.60
N ALA A 156 -2.13 -11.86 -1.09
CA ALA A 156 -1.01 -10.96 -1.33
C ALA A 156 -0.33 -10.56 -0.02
N LEU A 157 -1.11 -10.11 0.97
CA LEU A 157 -0.62 -9.76 2.31
C LEU A 157 0.08 -10.96 2.97
N ARG A 158 -0.50 -12.17 2.88
CA ARG A 158 0.14 -13.38 3.40
C ARG A 158 1.48 -13.70 2.72
N LYS A 159 1.60 -13.45 1.41
CA LYS A 159 2.88 -13.59 0.70
C LYS A 159 3.90 -12.56 1.19
N MET A 160 3.52 -11.30 1.30
CA MET A 160 4.38 -10.23 1.79
C MET A 160 4.85 -10.49 3.22
N LEU A 161 3.96 -10.95 4.12
CA LEU A 161 4.34 -11.36 5.48
C LEU A 161 5.38 -12.50 5.52
N ARG A 162 5.34 -13.42 4.57
CA ARG A 162 6.35 -14.48 4.46
C ARG A 162 7.69 -13.97 3.96
N LEU A 163 7.72 -12.89 3.20
CA LEU A 163 8.95 -12.23 2.74
C LEU A 163 9.55 -11.34 3.81
N LEU A 164 8.73 -10.77 4.69
CA LEU A 164 9.13 -9.84 5.72
C LEU A 164 10.01 -10.54 6.78
N GLU A 165 11.16 -9.96 7.10
CA GLU A 165 12.02 -10.44 8.17
C GLU A 165 11.39 -10.21 9.56
N LYS A 166 11.92 -10.84 10.59
CA LYS A 166 11.53 -10.57 11.98
C LYS A 166 11.96 -9.15 12.38
N GLY A 167 11.07 -8.39 12.98
CA GLY A 167 11.25 -6.97 13.26
C GLY A 167 11.07 -6.06 12.03
N GLY A 168 10.81 -6.63 10.86
CA GLY A 168 10.52 -5.87 9.65
C GLY A 168 9.12 -5.25 9.66
N LYS A 169 8.92 -4.20 8.85
CA LYS A 169 7.67 -3.46 8.76
C LYS A 169 7.10 -3.47 7.34
N MET A 170 5.77 -3.49 7.25
CA MET A 170 5.03 -3.20 6.01
C MET A 170 4.21 -1.94 6.23
N VAL A 171 4.21 -1.04 5.25
CA VAL A 171 3.41 0.18 5.25
C VAL A 171 2.65 0.28 3.93
N HIS A 172 1.34 0.17 4.02
CA HIS A 172 0.44 0.19 2.87
C HIS A 172 -0.51 1.37 2.96
N TYR A 173 -0.47 2.30 2.00
CA TYR A 173 -1.49 3.32 1.84
C TYR A 173 -2.64 2.76 1.02
N ILE A 174 -3.83 2.70 1.61
CA ILE A 174 -5.01 2.05 1.04
C ILE A 174 -6.12 3.07 0.86
N ASP A 175 -6.71 3.10 -0.33
CA ASP A 175 -7.92 3.87 -0.64
C ASP A 175 -9.16 2.96 -0.48
N PHE A 176 -10.09 3.37 0.39
CA PHE A 176 -11.35 2.67 0.64
C PHE A 176 -12.53 3.30 -0.10
N GLU A 177 -12.28 4.33 -0.89
CA GLU A 177 -13.30 5.01 -1.67
C GLU A 177 -13.62 4.27 -2.98
N PRO A 178 -14.84 4.42 -3.51
CA PRO A 178 -15.17 3.85 -4.81
C PRO A 178 -14.42 4.57 -5.92
N TYR A 179 -14.06 3.82 -6.96
CA TYR A 179 -13.47 4.42 -8.16
C TYR A 179 -14.36 5.51 -8.76
N ASN A 180 -13.74 6.49 -9.43
CA ASN A 180 -14.42 7.60 -10.08
C ASN A 180 -15.54 7.15 -11.04
N TYR A 181 -15.42 5.97 -11.66
CA TYR A 181 -16.47 5.41 -12.49
C TYR A 181 -17.78 5.19 -11.71
N PHE A 182 -17.72 4.67 -10.51
CA PHE A 182 -18.90 4.52 -9.67
C PHE A 182 -19.38 5.86 -9.15
N ARG A 183 -18.47 6.76 -8.75
CA ARG A 183 -18.86 8.11 -8.29
C ARG A 183 -19.67 8.90 -9.31
N SER A 184 -19.36 8.76 -10.60
CA SER A 184 -20.06 9.47 -11.68
C SER A 184 -21.37 8.82 -12.11
N GLN A 185 -21.64 7.57 -11.70
CA GLN A 185 -22.77 6.76 -12.13
C GLN A 185 -23.76 6.41 -11.00
N LEU A 186 -23.42 6.78 -9.76
CA LEU A 186 -24.20 6.42 -8.58
C LEU A 186 -24.83 7.69 -7.99
N ASP A 187 -26.08 7.57 -7.57
CA ASP A 187 -26.84 8.69 -6.98
C ASP A 187 -26.39 8.99 -5.54
N LYS A 188 -25.83 7.97 -4.86
CA LYS A 188 -25.42 8.06 -3.45
C LYS A 188 -24.02 7.48 -3.25
N GLU A 189 -23.36 7.98 -2.23
CA GLU A 189 -21.94 7.73 -1.94
C GLU A 189 -21.61 6.24 -1.73
N TYR A 190 -22.54 5.49 -1.11
CA TYR A 190 -22.35 4.07 -0.79
C TYR A 190 -23.08 3.09 -1.72
N ASP A 191 -23.68 3.56 -2.83
CA ASP A 191 -24.44 2.70 -3.76
C ASP A 191 -23.60 1.53 -4.32
N TYR A 192 -22.27 1.70 -4.45
CA TYR A 192 -21.38 0.60 -4.86
C TYR A 192 -21.40 -0.58 -3.89
N LEU A 193 -21.84 -0.40 -2.65
CA LEU A 193 -21.99 -1.47 -1.64
C LEU A 193 -23.30 -2.24 -1.78
N THR A 194 -24.24 -1.77 -2.61
CA THR A 194 -25.53 -2.44 -2.84
C THR A 194 -25.43 -3.63 -3.79
N PHE A 195 -24.40 -3.64 -4.65
CA PHE A 195 -24.24 -4.72 -5.63
C PHE A 195 -23.92 -6.06 -4.97
N PRO A 196 -24.63 -7.15 -5.30
CA PRO A 196 -24.27 -8.49 -4.87
C PRO A 196 -22.83 -8.84 -5.27
N GLU A 197 -22.13 -9.60 -4.42
CA GLU A 197 -20.69 -9.87 -4.60
C GLU A 197 -20.35 -10.49 -5.96
N HIS A 198 -21.18 -11.44 -6.44
CA HIS A 198 -20.95 -12.06 -7.74
C HIS A 198 -21.06 -11.09 -8.92
N LEU A 199 -22.01 -10.14 -8.84
CA LEU A 199 -22.17 -9.09 -9.85
C LEU A 199 -21.00 -8.10 -9.79
N TYR A 200 -20.66 -7.65 -8.58
CA TYR A 200 -19.51 -6.75 -8.40
C TYR A 200 -18.22 -7.38 -8.93
N LYS A 201 -17.96 -8.63 -8.58
CA LYS A 201 -16.81 -9.40 -9.09
C LYS A 201 -16.76 -9.44 -10.62
N TRP A 202 -17.90 -9.66 -11.26
CA TRP A 202 -17.98 -9.64 -12.72
C TRP A 202 -17.69 -8.25 -13.29
N MET A 203 -18.22 -7.19 -12.66
CA MET A 203 -18.00 -5.79 -13.07
C MET A 203 -16.52 -5.39 -12.97
N VAL A 204 -15.83 -5.73 -11.88
CA VAL A 204 -14.47 -5.30 -11.60
C VAL A 204 -13.41 -6.17 -12.31
N ASN A 205 -13.66 -7.46 -12.47
CA ASN A 205 -12.69 -8.41 -13.03
C ASN A 205 -12.25 -8.05 -14.47
N LYS A 206 -13.15 -7.44 -15.23
CA LYS A 206 -12.87 -7.01 -16.63
C LYS A 206 -12.32 -5.58 -16.73
N ARG A 207 -12.36 -4.79 -15.66
CA ARG A 207 -12.07 -3.35 -15.70
C ARG A 207 -10.91 -2.93 -14.80
N GLY A 208 -10.28 -3.85 -14.06
CA GLY A 208 -9.20 -3.52 -13.12
C GLY A 208 -9.67 -2.59 -12.00
N MET A 209 -10.94 -2.68 -11.62
CA MET A 209 -11.50 -1.88 -10.54
C MET A 209 -11.27 -2.61 -9.22
N GLY A 210 -11.03 -1.85 -8.15
CA GLY A 210 -10.62 -2.34 -6.87
C GLY A 210 -11.62 -3.24 -6.12
N ASN A 211 -11.18 -3.74 -5.00
CA ASN A 211 -12.03 -4.49 -4.10
C ASN A 211 -12.94 -3.56 -3.28
N ARG A 212 -13.87 -4.14 -2.51
CA ARG A 212 -14.74 -3.43 -1.56
C ARG A 212 -14.46 -3.83 -0.12
N LYS A 213 -13.21 -4.27 0.16
CA LYS A 213 -12.82 -4.63 1.51
C LYS A 213 -12.84 -3.38 2.39
N ARG A 214 -13.36 -3.54 3.61
CA ARG A 214 -13.37 -2.50 4.64
C ARG A 214 -12.36 -2.85 5.73
N ILE A 215 -12.05 -1.90 6.61
CA ILE A 215 -11.03 -2.13 7.65
C ILE A 215 -11.34 -3.37 8.49
N THR A 216 -12.60 -3.61 8.84
CA THR A 216 -13.02 -4.83 9.55
C THR A 216 -12.63 -6.13 8.82
N ASP A 217 -12.66 -6.17 7.49
CA ASP A 217 -12.20 -7.36 6.74
C ASP A 217 -10.69 -7.60 6.94
N TYR A 218 -9.89 -6.52 6.97
CA TYR A 218 -8.44 -6.60 7.22
C TYR A 218 -8.15 -7.00 8.67
N ILE A 219 -8.86 -6.41 9.65
CA ILE A 219 -8.74 -6.75 11.06
C ILE A 219 -8.98 -8.24 11.26
N ASN A 220 -10.10 -8.77 10.75
CA ASN A 220 -10.44 -10.19 10.87
C ASN A 220 -9.34 -11.11 10.27
N PHE A 221 -8.71 -10.67 9.18
CA PHE A 221 -7.59 -11.41 8.59
C PHE A 221 -6.33 -11.31 9.46
N LEU A 222 -5.97 -10.11 9.91
CA LEU A 222 -4.73 -9.84 10.65
C LEU A 222 -4.76 -10.44 12.05
N ASP A 223 -5.90 -10.44 12.74
CA ASP A 223 -6.10 -11.06 14.04
C ASP A 223 -5.89 -12.58 14.02
N SER A 224 -6.03 -13.21 12.84
CA SER A 224 -5.72 -14.63 12.68
C SER A 224 -4.21 -14.94 12.64
N ILE A 225 -3.33 -13.93 12.81
CA ILE A 225 -1.89 -14.07 12.66
C ILE A 225 -1.16 -13.60 13.93
N ASP A 226 -0.81 -14.52 14.81
CA ASP A 226 -0.20 -14.22 16.13
C ASP A 226 1.19 -13.57 16.07
N THR A 227 1.88 -13.69 14.92
CA THR A 227 3.29 -13.29 14.75
C THR A 227 3.47 -11.84 14.34
N ILE A 228 2.40 -11.04 14.36
CA ILE A 228 2.42 -9.64 13.95
C ILE A 228 1.80 -8.73 15.01
N THR A 229 2.08 -7.44 14.90
CA THR A 229 1.25 -6.33 15.38
C THR A 229 0.84 -5.49 14.20
N TYR A 230 -0.28 -4.79 14.30
CA TYR A 230 -0.73 -3.91 13.23
C TYR A 230 -1.53 -2.74 13.80
N LYS A 231 -1.64 -1.66 13.01
CA LYS A 231 -2.54 -0.53 13.25
C LYS A 231 -2.99 0.08 11.92
N PHE A 232 -4.15 0.73 11.95
CA PHE A 232 -4.62 1.59 10.86
C PHE A 232 -4.57 3.04 11.31
N LEU A 233 -3.92 3.88 10.51
CA LEU A 233 -3.88 5.33 10.70
C LEU A 233 -4.67 5.99 9.57
N VAL A 234 -5.84 6.52 9.88
CA VAL A 234 -6.75 7.15 8.94
C VAL A 234 -6.21 8.52 8.56
N LYS A 235 -6.05 8.78 7.25
CA LYS A 235 -5.55 10.03 6.71
C LYS A 235 -6.69 10.94 6.24
N THR A 236 -7.74 10.37 5.66
CA THR A 236 -8.90 11.13 5.17
C THR A 236 -10.20 10.44 5.53
N THR A 237 -11.23 11.22 5.75
CA THR A 237 -12.60 10.71 5.83
C THR A 237 -13.21 10.56 4.44
N PHE A 238 -14.23 9.69 4.30
CA PHE A 238 -14.77 9.23 3.03
C PHE A 238 -15.32 10.35 2.14
N LEU A 239 -16.13 11.26 2.65
CA LEU A 239 -16.81 12.26 1.83
C LEU A 239 -16.09 13.59 1.73
N GLU A 240 -15.49 14.00 2.82
CA GLU A 240 -14.96 15.36 2.92
C GLU A 240 -13.62 15.51 2.20
N LYS A 241 -12.95 14.40 1.81
CA LYS A 241 -11.54 14.41 1.39
C LYS A 241 -10.66 15.30 2.29
N LYS A 242 -11.20 15.64 3.45
CA LYS A 242 -10.53 16.49 4.40
C LYS A 242 -9.34 15.73 4.92
N GLN A 243 -8.19 16.15 4.49
CA GLN A 243 -6.96 15.65 5.07
C GLN A 243 -7.02 15.98 6.56
N LEU A 244 -7.03 14.97 7.40
CA LEU A 244 -6.96 15.15 8.84
C LEU A 244 -5.62 15.81 9.16
N LEU A 245 -5.65 16.88 9.94
CA LEU A 245 -4.44 17.60 10.38
C LEU A 245 -3.47 16.66 11.10
N SER A 246 -4.01 15.65 11.78
CA SER A 246 -3.26 14.53 12.37
C SER A 246 -3.97 13.22 12.05
N PRO A 247 -3.24 12.14 11.76
CA PRO A 247 -3.86 10.85 11.51
C PRO A 247 -4.58 10.35 12.77
N ILE A 248 -5.76 9.78 12.57
CA ILE A 248 -6.55 9.15 13.63
C ILE A 248 -6.31 7.65 13.57
N GLU A 249 -5.93 7.05 14.69
CA GLU A 249 -5.88 5.59 14.81
C GLU A 249 -7.30 5.03 14.85
N TYR A 250 -7.61 4.13 13.88
CA TYR A 250 -8.90 3.45 13.84
C TYR A 250 -9.08 2.56 15.09
N PRO A 251 -10.26 2.58 15.76
CA PRO A 251 -11.52 3.24 15.37
C PRO A 251 -11.82 4.55 16.14
N ASN A 252 -10.82 5.33 16.54
CA ASN A 252 -10.93 6.43 17.52
C ASN A 252 -11.45 7.75 16.91
N PHE A 253 -12.59 7.71 16.23
CA PHE A 253 -13.25 8.93 15.75
C PHE A 253 -14.03 9.62 16.87
N ASP A 254 -14.16 10.96 16.78
CA ASP A 254 -15.02 11.73 17.67
C ASP A 254 -16.51 11.43 17.44
N ASN A 255 -17.35 11.81 18.41
CA ASN A 255 -18.77 11.51 18.38
C ASN A 255 -19.50 12.25 17.25
N ASP A 256 -19.13 13.48 16.95
CA ASP A 256 -19.78 14.29 15.92
C ASP A 256 -19.55 13.68 14.54
N THR A 257 -18.31 13.24 14.27
CA THR A 257 -17.97 12.49 13.05
C THR A 257 -18.78 11.19 12.96
N LYS A 258 -18.88 10.42 14.06
CA LYS A 258 -19.64 9.15 14.06
C LYS A 258 -21.15 9.38 13.82
N GLU A 259 -21.77 10.36 14.46
CA GLU A 259 -23.20 10.67 14.26
C GLU A 259 -23.48 11.14 12.83
N PHE A 260 -22.64 12.02 12.28
CA PHE A 260 -22.77 12.45 10.87
C PHE A 260 -22.79 11.25 9.90
N TYR A 261 -21.80 10.35 10.01
CA TYR A 261 -21.74 9.17 9.12
C TYR A 261 -22.82 8.15 9.42
N LYS A 262 -23.28 8.06 10.66
CA LYS A 262 -24.39 7.19 11.04
C LYS A 262 -25.70 7.61 10.35
N GLU A 263 -26.06 8.89 10.37
CA GLU A 263 -27.22 9.39 9.67
C GLU A 263 -27.16 9.09 8.17
N LEU A 264 -26.00 9.34 7.55
CA LEU A 264 -25.77 9.11 6.13
C LEU A 264 -25.88 7.61 5.75
N VAL A 265 -25.27 6.74 6.54
CA VAL A 265 -25.19 5.29 6.27
C VAL A 265 -26.50 4.60 6.58
N GLU A 266 -27.17 4.90 7.69
CA GLU A 266 -28.43 4.23 8.09
C GLU A 266 -29.55 4.46 7.07
N GLY A 267 -29.58 5.61 6.41
CA GLY A 267 -30.51 5.88 5.30
C GLY A 267 -30.32 4.98 4.07
N GLN A 268 -29.18 4.32 3.95
CA GLN A 268 -28.82 3.48 2.80
C GLN A 268 -28.58 2.00 3.17
N ARG A 269 -28.30 1.70 4.45
CA ARG A 269 -27.85 0.39 4.96
C ARG A 269 -28.78 -0.77 4.59
N SER A 270 -30.10 -0.55 4.54
CA SER A 270 -31.07 -1.58 4.15
C SER A 270 -30.82 -2.13 2.73
N ASN A 271 -30.28 -1.29 1.85
CA ASN A 271 -30.01 -1.61 0.45
C ASN A 271 -28.64 -2.29 0.22
N PHE A 272 -27.74 -2.25 1.21
CA PHE A 272 -26.40 -2.83 1.06
C PHE A 272 -26.45 -4.35 0.85
N ASP A 273 -25.45 -4.86 0.15
CA ASP A 273 -25.19 -6.31 0.14
C ASP A 273 -25.02 -6.84 1.57
N ARG A 274 -25.49 -8.06 1.80
CA ARG A 274 -25.56 -8.67 3.14
C ARG A 274 -24.27 -8.53 3.96
N LYS A 275 -23.13 -8.59 3.31
CA LYS A 275 -21.82 -8.51 3.98
C LYS A 275 -21.51 -7.16 4.60
N PHE A 276 -22.11 -6.07 4.08
CA PHE A 276 -21.87 -4.71 4.57
C PHE A 276 -22.88 -4.23 5.62
N LYS A 277 -24.05 -4.90 5.69
CA LYS A 277 -25.15 -4.47 6.58
C LYS A 277 -24.78 -4.44 8.07
N LYS A 278 -23.81 -5.26 8.50
CA LYS A 278 -23.42 -5.41 9.90
C LYS A 278 -22.08 -4.78 10.26
N LEU A 279 -21.45 -4.09 9.31
CA LEU A 279 -20.19 -3.42 9.57
C LEU A 279 -20.38 -2.26 10.55
N PRO A 280 -19.40 -1.98 11.41
CA PRO A 280 -19.43 -0.82 12.29
C PRO A 280 -19.43 0.47 11.48
N ILE A 281 -19.92 1.56 12.08
CA ILE A 281 -20.01 2.85 11.40
C ILE A 281 -18.62 3.38 11.01
N GLU A 282 -17.64 3.09 11.82
CA GLU A 282 -16.24 3.48 11.61
C GLU A 282 -15.68 3.00 10.28
N ASP A 283 -16.12 1.85 9.78
CA ASP A 283 -15.72 1.35 8.46
C ASP A 283 -16.20 2.24 7.31
N PHE A 284 -17.26 2.99 7.50
CA PHE A 284 -17.82 3.89 6.49
C PHE A 284 -17.23 5.31 6.57
N ILE A 285 -16.61 5.64 7.70
CA ILE A 285 -15.95 6.94 7.88
C ILE A 285 -14.65 7.02 7.08
N VAL A 286 -13.94 5.91 6.92
CA VAL A 286 -12.59 5.90 6.35
C VAL A 286 -12.62 6.09 4.84
N GLY A 287 -11.98 7.17 4.37
CA GLY A 287 -11.64 7.37 2.96
C GLY A 287 -10.31 6.70 2.62
N ASN A 288 -9.23 7.15 3.24
CA ASN A 288 -7.89 6.59 3.03
C ASN A 288 -7.20 6.32 4.38
N ALA A 289 -6.44 5.24 4.45
CA ALA A 289 -5.67 4.91 5.64
C ALA A 289 -4.33 4.25 5.31
N TYR A 290 -3.37 4.40 6.23
CA TYR A 290 -2.16 3.60 6.28
C TYR A 290 -2.41 2.36 7.13
N LEU A 291 -2.16 1.18 6.55
CA LEU A 291 -2.02 -0.08 7.28
C LEU A 291 -0.54 -0.29 7.57
N ILE A 292 -0.19 -0.28 8.84
CA ILE A 292 1.15 -0.58 9.32
C ILE A 292 1.13 -1.97 9.95
N ILE A 293 2.04 -2.84 9.52
CA ILE A 293 2.19 -4.19 10.08
C ILE A 293 3.66 -4.39 10.46
N GLU A 294 3.90 -4.88 11.67
CA GLU A 294 5.24 -5.24 12.13
C GLU A 294 5.29 -6.73 12.50
N LYS A 295 6.31 -7.43 12.01
CA LYS A 295 6.52 -8.84 12.31
C LYS A 295 7.29 -9.00 13.61
N LYS A 296 6.66 -9.63 14.60
CA LYS A 296 7.23 -9.82 15.94
C LYS A 296 8.49 -10.66 15.91
N TRP A 297 9.42 -10.34 16.79
CA TRP A 297 10.47 -11.27 17.19
C TRP A 297 9.83 -12.43 17.97
N VAL A 298 9.94 -13.64 17.49
CA VAL A 298 9.55 -14.82 18.28
C VAL A 298 10.55 -14.93 19.43
N LYS A 299 10.15 -14.58 20.65
CA LYS A 299 10.97 -14.85 21.84
C LYS A 299 11.15 -16.35 21.95
N MET A 300 12.35 -16.86 21.77
CA MET A 300 12.71 -18.29 21.94
C MET A 300 12.49 -18.80 23.38
N HIS A 301 12.07 -17.95 24.30
CA HIS A 301 11.89 -18.30 25.71
C HIS A 301 10.85 -19.40 25.96
N LYS A 302 9.81 -19.53 25.12
CA LYS A 302 8.80 -20.60 25.33
C LYS A 302 9.33 -21.98 24.89
N ILE A 303 10.08 -22.05 23.82
CA ILE A 303 10.62 -23.34 23.33
C ILE A 303 11.70 -23.86 24.26
N PHE A 304 12.54 -22.98 24.81
CA PHE A 304 13.60 -23.41 25.77
C PHE A 304 13.02 -23.92 27.09
N ILE A 305 11.93 -23.34 27.58
CA ILE A 305 11.25 -23.76 28.81
C ILE A 305 10.52 -25.11 28.60
N GLU A 306 9.91 -25.34 27.44
CA GLU A 306 9.28 -26.64 27.13
C GLU A 306 10.34 -27.74 26.94
N ILE A 307 11.46 -27.44 26.29
CA ILE A 307 12.57 -28.40 26.16
C ILE A 307 13.18 -28.73 27.53
N LEU A 308 13.39 -27.73 28.39
CA LEU A 308 13.92 -27.95 29.74
C LEU A 308 12.94 -28.74 30.66
N LYS A 309 11.63 -28.59 30.44
CA LYS A 309 10.61 -29.39 31.16
C LYS A 309 10.52 -30.84 30.72
N HIS A 310 11.07 -31.19 29.55
CA HIS A 310 11.13 -32.58 29.07
C HIS A 310 12.44 -33.29 29.44
N PHE A 311 13.41 -32.57 30.00
CA PHE A 311 14.70 -33.10 30.48
C PHE A 311 14.85 -33.04 32.01
N SER A 312 13.82 -32.59 32.71
CA SER A 312 13.68 -32.70 34.17
C SER A 312 12.57 -33.68 34.52
#